data_269fc98eb3943d49302341614111d128
#
_entry.id   269fc98eb3943d49302341614111d128
#
_cell.length_a   1.000
_cell.length_b   1.000
_cell.length_c   1.000
_cell.angle_alpha   90.00
_cell.angle_beta   90.00
_cell.angle_gamma   90.00
#
_symmetry.space_group_name_H-M   'P 1'
#
loop_
_entity.id
_entity.type
_entity.pdbx_description
1 polymer ?
#
loop_
_entity_poly.entity_id
_entity_poly.type
_entity_poly.pdbx_seq_one_letter_code
_entity_poly.pdbx_strand_id
1 'polypeptide(L)'
;MAGNLSGGQKKLLELGRTMMVDAKLVLLDEVGAGVNRTLLKDLGTAIEKLNKEKGYTFCMIEHDMDFIGRLCDPVIVMAEGSVLFEGSVENAKKDEKVIESYLGRGSKLKGN
;
A
#
# COMPACT_ATOMS: atom_id res chain seq x y z
N MET A 1 17.76 16.57 -10.92
CA MET A 1 17.21 17.48 -9.91
C MET A 1 15.90 16.96 -9.38
N ALA A 2 15.70 17.11 -8.06
CA ALA A 2 14.49 16.59 -7.40
C ALA A 2 13.20 17.22 -7.97
N GLY A 3 13.24 18.48 -8.39
CA GLY A 3 12.08 19.16 -8.96
C GLY A 3 11.60 18.60 -10.29
N ASN A 4 12.40 17.80 -10.97
CA ASN A 4 12.05 17.23 -12.26
C ASN A 4 11.64 15.76 -12.17
N LEU A 5 11.56 15.23 -10.96
CA LEU A 5 11.19 13.83 -10.75
C LEU A 5 9.67 13.64 -10.81
N SER A 6 9.26 12.49 -11.34
CA SER A 6 7.85 12.09 -11.28
C SER A 6 7.44 11.84 -9.83
N GLY A 7 6.14 11.74 -9.57
CA GLY A 7 5.64 11.42 -8.24
C GLY A 7 6.20 10.12 -7.68
N GLY A 8 6.30 9.08 -8.53
CA GLY A 8 6.85 7.80 -8.12
C GLY A 8 8.34 7.85 -7.85
N GLN A 9 9.08 8.62 -8.65
CA GLN A 9 10.51 8.78 -8.42
C GLN A 9 10.78 9.54 -7.12
N LYS A 10 9.95 10.53 -6.79
CA LYS A 10 10.05 11.23 -5.51
C LYS A 10 9.82 10.28 -4.34
N LYS A 11 8.88 9.36 -4.47
CA LYS A 11 8.60 8.38 -3.42
C LYS A 11 9.75 7.41 -3.24
N LEU A 12 10.39 6.99 -4.31
CA LEU A 12 11.60 6.17 -4.22
C LEU A 12 12.73 6.92 -3.53
N LEU A 13 12.86 8.21 -3.82
CA LEU A 13 13.87 9.04 -3.17
C LEU A 13 13.59 9.17 -1.66
N GLU A 14 12.34 9.36 -1.29
CA GLU A 14 11.95 9.42 0.12
C GLU A 14 12.25 8.12 0.85
N LEU A 15 11.97 6.99 0.19
CA LEU A 15 12.28 5.68 0.74
C LEU A 15 13.78 5.53 0.95
N GLY A 16 14.59 5.99 -0.03
CA GLY A 16 16.04 5.99 0.10
C GLY A 16 16.53 6.81 1.28
N ARG A 17 15.91 7.96 1.52
CA ARG A 17 16.24 8.80 2.69
C ARG A 17 15.91 8.08 3.99
N THR A 18 14.81 7.34 4.01
CA THR A 18 14.43 6.53 5.17
C THR A 18 15.52 5.52 5.52
N MET A 19 16.12 4.92 4.51
CA MET A 19 17.24 3.98 4.73
C MET A 19 18.42 4.63 5.43
N MET A 20 18.64 5.91 5.18
CA MET A 20 19.77 6.63 5.74
C MET A 20 19.59 7.00 7.20
N VAL A 21 18.37 7.00 7.71
CA VAL A 21 18.08 7.32 9.12
C VAL A 21 17.96 6.08 10.00
N ASP A 22 18.20 4.90 9.47
CA ASP A 22 18.15 3.65 10.21
C ASP A 22 16.84 3.45 10.98
N ALA A 23 15.73 3.80 10.34
CA ALA A 23 14.42 3.62 10.94
C ALA A 23 14.02 2.15 10.95
N LYS A 24 13.45 1.68 12.06
CA LYS A 24 12.97 0.30 12.16
C LYS A 24 11.50 0.16 11.78
N LEU A 25 10.74 1.23 11.91
CA LEU A 25 9.33 1.29 11.54
C LEU A 25 9.14 2.44 10.57
N VAL A 26 8.55 2.16 9.42
CA VAL A 26 8.32 3.13 8.38
C VAL A 26 6.83 3.20 8.07
N LEU A 27 6.27 4.40 8.10
CA LEU A 27 4.87 4.62 7.72
C LEU A 27 4.82 5.13 6.29
N LEU A 28 4.07 4.44 5.45
CA LEU A 28 3.89 4.79 4.05
C LEU A 28 2.41 5.06 3.78
N ASP A 29 2.08 6.31 3.46
CA ASP A 29 0.70 6.74 3.25
C ASP A 29 0.47 7.01 1.77
N GLU A 30 -0.31 6.13 1.14
CA GLU A 30 -0.70 6.22 -0.26
C GLU A 30 0.47 6.45 -1.22
N VAL A 31 1.54 5.69 -1.03
CA VAL A 31 2.74 5.86 -1.85
C VAL A 31 2.53 5.49 -3.31
N GLY A 32 1.50 4.70 -3.61
CA GLY A 32 1.18 4.31 -4.97
C GLY A 32 0.33 5.32 -5.74
N ALA A 33 -0.19 6.36 -5.06
CA ALA A 33 -1.06 7.34 -5.70
C ALA A 33 -0.32 8.11 -6.79
N GLY A 34 -0.88 8.11 -8.00
CA GLY A 34 -0.29 8.82 -9.14
C GLY A 34 0.95 8.17 -9.72
N VAL A 35 1.26 6.94 -9.33
CA VAL A 35 2.43 6.20 -9.79
C VAL A 35 2.01 5.23 -10.89
N ASN A 36 2.75 5.17 -12.00
CA ASN A 36 2.45 4.20 -13.04
C ASN A 36 2.79 2.78 -12.57
N ARG A 37 2.25 1.78 -13.25
CA ARG A 37 2.38 0.39 -12.81
C ARG A 37 3.82 -0.12 -12.76
N THR A 38 4.65 0.29 -13.70
CA THR A 38 6.05 -0.13 -13.72
C THR A 38 6.78 0.40 -12.49
N LEU A 39 6.60 1.68 -12.21
CA LEU A 39 7.25 2.33 -11.07
C LEU A 39 6.68 1.82 -9.75
N LEU A 40 5.39 1.50 -9.72
CA LEU A 40 4.76 0.91 -8.54
C LEU A 40 5.36 -0.46 -8.24
N LYS A 41 5.65 -1.24 -9.27
CA LYS A 41 6.30 -2.53 -9.13
C LYS A 41 7.71 -2.39 -8.55
N ASP A 42 8.46 -1.40 -9.05
CA ASP A 42 9.81 -1.12 -8.56
C ASP A 42 9.79 -0.66 -7.11
N LEU A 43 8.81 0.16 -6.75
CA LEU A 43 8.63 0.63 -5.38
C LEU A 43 8.34 -0.56 -4.45
N GLY A 44 7.46 -1.46 -4.88
CA GLY A 44 7.15 -2.67 -4.12
C GLY A 44 8.37 -3.56 -3.91
N THR A 45 9.18 -3.71 -4.95
CA THR A 45 10.42 -4.50 -4.87
C THR A 45 11.38 -3.89 -3.85
N ALA A 46 11.52 -2.57 -3.85
CA ALA A 46 12.38 -1.88 -2.89
C ALA A 46 11.88 -2.08 -1.46
N ILE A 47 10.58 -1.99 -1.23
CA ILE A 47 9.97 -2.21 0.08
C ILE A 47 10.22 -3.63 0.57
N GLU A 48 9.98 -4.62 -0.29
CA GLU A 48 10.24 -6.02 0.05
C GLU A 48 11.69 -6.26 0.44
N LYS A 49 12.59 -5.68 -0.31
CA LYS A 49 14.02 -5.82 -0.09
C LYS A 49 14.45 -5.23 1.26
N LEU A 50 13.96 -4.05 1.56
CA LEU A 50 14.24 -3.41 2.86
C LEU A 50 13.68 -4.22 4.03
N ASN A 51 12.51 -4.77 3.86
CA ASN A 51 11.91 -5.61 4.89
C ASN A 51 12.72 -6.88 5.13
N LYS A 52 13.10 -7.57 4.05
CA LYS A 52 13.80 -8.86 4.16
C LYS A 52 15.27 -8.72 4.52
N GLU A 53 15.95 -7.76 3.92
CA GLU A 53 17.40 -7.62 4.08
C GLU A 53 17.81 -6.72 5.23
N LYS A 54 17.03 -5.68 5.51
CA LYS A 54 17.34 -4.71 6.56
C LYS A 54 16.46 -4.85 7.80
N GLY A 55 15.46 -5.70 7.76
CA GLY A 55 14.57 -5.92 8.90
C GLY A 55 13.63 -4.76 9.20
N TYR A 56 13.38 -3.89 8.22
CA TYR A 56 12.45 -2.79 8.41
C TYR A 56 11.02 -3.30 8.48
N THR A 57 10.24 -2.72 9.37
CA THR A 57 8.80 -2.98 9.44
C THR A 57 8.08 -1.82 8.75
N PHE A 58 7.16 -2.14 7.86
CA PHE A 58 6.39 -1.14 7.13
C PHE A 58 4.93 -1.20 7.54
N CYS A 59 4.35 -0.02 7.80
CA CYS A 59 2.92 0.13 7.95
C CYS A 59 2.44 0.95 6.74
N MET A 60 1.63 0.34 5.89
CA MET A 60 1.20 0.95 4.64
C MET A 60 -0.28 1.26 4.67
N ILE A 61 -0.63 2.47 4.23
CA ILE A 61 -2.01 2.87 4.04
C ILE A 61 -2.23 2.99 2.54
N GLU A 62 -3.05 2.11 2.00
CA GLU A 62 -3.29 2.02 0.57
C GLU A 62 -4.71 1.56 0.29
N HIS A 63 -5.17 1.80 -0.92
CA HIS A 63 -6.45 1.29 -1.39
C HIS A 63 -6.30 0.40 -2.63
N ASP A 64 -5.10 0.20 -3.10
CA ASP A 64 -4.81 -0.73 -4.19
C ASP A 64 -4.63 -2.12 -3.61
N MET A 65 -5.64 -2.98 -3.76
CA MET A 65 -5.65 -4.30 -3.17
C MET A 65 -4.54 -5.20 -3.72
N ASP A 66 -4.17 -5.03 -4.96
CA ASP A 66 -3.11 -5.85 -5.55
C ASP A 66 -1.74 -5.49 -4.99
N PHE A 67 -1.48 -4.20 -4.82
CA PHE A 67 -0.24 -3.72 -4.23
C PHE A 67 -0.11 -4.18 -2.78
N ILE A 68 -1.19 -3.99 -2.00
CA ILE A 68 -1.24 -4.45 -0.61
C ILE A 68 -1.09 -5.97 -0.53
N GLY A 69 -1.78 -6.70 -1.41
CA GLY A 69 -1.74 -8.16 -1.41
C GLY A 69 -0.36 -8.72 -1.66
N ARG A 70 0.44 -8.01 -2.43
CA ARG A 70 1.81 -8.41 -2.69
C ARG A 70 2.73 -8.20 -1.49
N LEU A 71 2.52 -7.10 -0.76
CA LEU A 71 3.50 -6.61 0.22
C LEU A 71 3.11 -6.84 1.67
N CYS A 72 1.82 -6.91 1.97
CA CYS A 72 1.34 -6.84 3.35
C CYS A 72 0.66 -8.12 3.80
N ASP A 73 0.95 -8.50 5.04
CA ASP A 73 0.24 -9.55 5.73
C ASP A 73 0.55 -9.40 7.23
N PRO A 74 -0.44 -9.24 8.09
CA PRO A 74 -1.87 -9.14 7.77
C PRO A 74 -2.27 -7.78 7.23
N VAL A 75 -3.52 -7.67 6.77
CA VAL A 75 -4.12 -6.40 6.40
C VAL A 75 -5.26 -6.07 7.36
N ILE A 76 -5.47 -4.79 7.56
CA ILE A 76 -6.58 -4.28 8.37
C ILE A 76 -7.40 -3.38 7.46
N VAL A 77 -8.69 -3.69 7.32
CA VAL A 77 -9.60 -2.88 6.51
C VAL A 77 -10.42 -2.00 7.42
N MET A 78 -10.43 -0.72 7.16
CA MET A 78 -11.16 0.25 7.96
C MET A 78 -12.14 1.03 7.10
N ALA A 79 -13.27 1.39 7.70
CA ALA A 79 -14.24 2.27 7.08
C ALA A 79 -14.97 3.02 8.19
N GLU A 80 -15.20 4.31 7.94
CA GLU A 80 -15.96 5.17 8.86
C GLU A 80 -15.45 5.11 10.30
N GLY A 81 -14.13 5.07 10.45
CA GLY A 81 -13.50 5.07 11.77
C GLY A 81 -13.52 3.73 12.50
N SER A 82 -13.94 2.67 11.84
CA SER A 82 -14.04 1.35 12.46
C SER A 82 -13.25 0.30 11.67
N VAL A 83 -12.76 -0.71 12.38
CA VAL A 83 -12.13 -1.85 11.75
C VAL A 83 -13.21 -2.81 11.27
N LEU A 84 -13.23 -3.11 9.98
CA LEU A 84 -14.17 -4.06 9.37
C LEU A 84 -13.61 -5.46 9.31
N PHE A 85 -12.31 -5.59 9.15
CA PHE A 85 -11.67 -6.87 8.90
C PHE A 85 -10.19 -6.80 9.27
N GLU A 86 -9.69 -7.92 9.75
CA GLU A 86 -8.25 -8.10 9.98
C GLU A 86 -7.88 -9.53 9.59
N GLY A 87 -6.86 -9.68 8.75
CA GLY A 87 -6.43 -11.00 8.29
C GLY A 87 -5.68 -10.92 6.97
N SER A 88 -5.72 -12.00 6.19
CA SER A 88 -5.05 -12.04 4.89
C SER A 88 -5.83 -11.25 3.85
N VAL A 89 -5.11 -10.79 2.81
CA VAL A 89 -5.76 -10.11 1.68
C VAL A 89 -6.75 -11.05 0.98
N GLU A 90 -6.41 -12.32 0.87
CA GLU A 90 -7.31 -13.29 0.24
C GLU A 90 -8.64 -13.38 0.96
N ASN A 91 -8.60 -13.44 2.29
CA ASN A 91 -9.83 -13.48 3.08
C ASN A 91 -10.55 -12.13 3.07
N ALA A 92 -9.81 -11.02 3.02
CA ALA A 92 -10.40 -9.70 2.90
C ALA A 92 -11.23 -9.57 1.63
N LYS A 93 -10.74 -10.10 0.53
CA LYS A 93 -11.44 -10.06 -0.76
C LYS A 93 -12.74 -10.86 -0.76
N LYS A 94 -12.88 -11.80 0.15
CA LYS A 94 -14.07 -12.63 0.29
C LYS A 94 -15.04 -12.14 1.36
N ASP A 95 -14.62 -11.22 2.20
CA ASP A 95 -15.43 -10.71 3.29
C ASP A 95 -16.51 -9.77 2.76
N GLU A 96 -17.77 -10.03 3.14
CA GLU A 96 -18.90 -9.25 2.65
C GLU A 96 -18.84 -7.78 3.05
N LYS A 97 -18.38 -7.49 4.26
CA LYS A 97 -18.28 -6.12 4.73
C LYS A 97 -17.21 -5.35 3.94
N VAL A 98 -16.11 -6.01 3.64
CA VAL A 98 -15.03 -5.42 2.83
C VAL A 98 -15.51 -5.17 1.41
N ILE A 99 -16.17 -6.16 0.81
CA ILE A 99 -16.70 -6.03 -0.56
C ILE A 99 -17.68 -4.87 -0.62
N GLU A 100 -18.58 -4.76 0.33
CA GLU A 100 -19.58 -3.70 0.34
C GLU A 100 -18.95 -2.32 0.53
N SER A 101 -17.99 -2.17 1.44
CA SER A 101 -17.40 -0.87 1.72
C SER A 101 -16.38 -0.43 0.65
N TYR A 102 -15.67 -1.36 0.06
CA TYR A 102 -14.59 -1.07 -0.88
C TYR A 102 -15.03 -1.22 -2.33
N LEU A 103 -15.62 -2.36 -2.68
CA LEU A 103 -16.00 -2.68 -4.05
C LEU A 103 -17.47 -2.39 -4.35
N GLY A 104 -18.31 -2.39 -3.33
CA GLY A 104 -19.74 -2.18 -3.50
C GLY A 104 -20.09 -0.83 -4.10
N ARG A 105 -19.34 0.20 -3.78
CA ARG A 105 -19.54 1.53 -4.36
C ARG A 105 -19.30 1.52 -5.86
N GLY A 106 -18.26 0.80 -6.29
CA GLY A 106 -17.99 0.64 -7.70
C GLY A 106 -19.11 -0.09 -8.41
N SER A 107 -19.66 -1.13 -7.78
CA SER A 107 -20.77 -1.89 -8.33
C SER A 107 -22.02 -1.02 -8.49
N LYS A 108 -22.31 -0.19 -7.50
CA LYS A 108 -23.46 0.73 -7.57
C LYS A 108 -23.28 1.75 -8.68
N LEU A 109 -22.07 2.27 -8.83
CA LEU A 109 -21.77 3.23 -9.89
C LEU A 109 -21.86 2.60 -11.28
N LYS A 110 -21.72 1.29 -11.36
CA LYS A 110 -21.87 0.54 -12.62
C LYS A 110 -23.30 0.13 -12.90
N GLY A 111 -24.26 0.57 -12.10
CA GLY A 111 -25.66 0.32 -12.34
C GLY A 111 -26.18 -1.02 -11.85
N ASN A 112 -25.46 -1.61 -10.95
CA ASN A 112 -25.90 -2.91 -10.38
C ASN A 112 -26.79 -2.72 -9.17
#